data_d635939698fa1aa062ad5c9da32a7cb9
#
_entry.id   d635939698fa1aa062ad5c9da32a7cb9
#
_cell.length_a   1.000
_cell.length_b   1.000
_cell.length_c   1.000
_cell.angle_alpha   90.00
_cell.angle_beta   90.00
_cell.angle_gamma   90.00
#
_symmetry.space_group_name_H-M   'P 1'
#
loop_
_entity.id
_entity.type
_entity.pdbx_description
1 polymer ?
#
loop_
_entity_poly.entity_id
_entity_poly.type
_entity_poly.pdbx_seq_one_letter_code
_entity_poly.pdbx_strand_id
1 'polypeptide(L)'
;DGAFQGYLKTMGIPFVGCDVTASAIGMDKYIMKAVLKECDVPVLDAQLYTLSDYAQIEALLDKVEKGLGYPVIVKPVNLGSSVGISVAKNRVELTHSVDDAFKYATKVLVEHAITNLREINCSVLGDENDAIASECEEPLHTKDILSYEDKYVSNAKGSGSKGMASVSRKIPAELSPE
;
A
#
# COMPACT_ATOMS: atom_id res chain seq x y z
N ASP A 1 2.41 -0.90 12.61
CA ASP A 1 3.49 -1.87 12.63
C ASP A 1 3.41 -2.87 13.80
N GLY A 2 2.42 -2.74 14.67
CA GLY A 2 2.22 -3.61 15.84
C GLY A 2 2.98 -3.16 17.09
N ALA A 3 3.93 -2.24 17.02
CA ALA A 3 4.71 -1.81 18.18
C ALA A 3 3.83 -1.10 19.22
N PHE A 4 2.96 -0.20 18.78
CA PHE A 4 2.03 0.50 19.67
C PHE A 4 1.00 -0.46 20.28
N GLN A 5 0.44 -1.36 19.50
CA GLN A 5 -0.46 -2.40 19.98
C GLN A 5 0.23 -3.32 21.00
N GLY A 6 1.49 -3.69 20.76
CA GLY A 6 2.30 -4.46 21.70
C GLY A 6 2.55 -3.73 23.01
N TYR A 7 2.82 -2.43 22.95
CA TYR A 7 2.95 -1.59 24.15
C TYR A 7 1.65 -1.56 24.97
N LEU A 8 0.51 -1.29 24.36
CA LEU A 8 -0.79 -1.28 25.02
C LEU A 8 -1.11 -2.63 25.67
N LYS A 9 -0.85 -3.72 24.93
CA LYS A 9 -1.07 -5.10 25.40
C LYS A 9 -0.20 -5.44 26.62
N THR A 10 1.08 -5.04 26.61
CA THR A 10 2.00 -5.23 27.73
C THR A 10 1.56 -4.44 28.98
N MET A 11 0.97 -3.27 28.78
CA MET A 11 0.43 -2.43 29.86
C MET A 11 -0.96 -2.84 30.32
N GLY A 12 -1.58 -3.87 29.73
CA GLY A 12 -2.94 -4.29 30.04
C GLY A 12 -4.02 -3.25 29.65
N ILE A 13 -3.73 -2.36 28.70
CA ILE A 13 -4.65 -1.33 28.24
C ILE A 13 -5.48 -1.89 27.07
N PRO A 14 -6.81 -1.99 27.20
CA PRO A 14 -7.67 -2.39 26.08
C PRO A 14 -7.67 -1.34 24.98
N PHE A 15 -7.73 -1.78 23.72
CA PHE A 15 -7.79 -0.92 22.56
C PHE A 15 -8.67 -1.54 21.46
N VAL A 16 -9.17 -0.70 20.58
CA VAL A 16 -9.88 -1.12 19.35
C VAL A 16 -8.91 -1.11 18.18
N GLY A 17 -8.87 -2.20 17.42
CA GLY A 17 -8.02 -2.36 16.24
C GLY A 17 -7.41 -3.76 16.15
N CYS A 18 -6.67 -3.96 15.09
CA CYS A 18 -5.98 -5.24 14.85
C CYS A 18 -4.93 -5.53 15.94
N ASP A 19 -4.77 -6.80 16.29
CA ASP A 19 -3.74 -7.24 17.24
C ASP A 19 -2.31 -7.02 16.66
N VAL A 20 -1.32 -7.25 17.50
CA VAL A 20 0.12 -7.04 17.21
C VAL A 20 0.54 -7.71 15.90
N THR A 21 0.22 -9.00 15.75
CA THR A 21 0.60 -9.78 14.58
C THR A 21 -0.06 -9.26 13.31
N ALA A 22 -1.37 -9.03 13.33
CA ALA A 22 -2.10 -8.52 12.18
C ALA A 22 -1.63 -7.11 11.77
N SER A 23 -1.35 -6.25 12.76
CA SER A 23 -0.81 -4.91 12.53
C SER A 23 0.60 -4.93 11.92
N ALA A 24 1.45 -5.86 12.34
CA ALA A 24 2.81 -6.02 11.80
C ALA A 24 2.78 -6.55 10.36
N ILE A 25 1.97 -7.58 10.09
CA ILE A 25 1.77 -8.14 8.75
C ILE A 25 1.19 -7.08 7.81
N GLY A 26 0.14 -6.39 8.21
CA GLY A 26 -0.51 -5.37 7.37
C GLY A 26 0.38 -4.16 7.06
N MET A 27 1.39 -3.88 7.88
CA MET A 27 2.34 -2.80 7.63
C MET A 27 3.46 -3.21 6.66
N ASP A 28 3.87 -4.47 6.60
CA ASP A 28 4.88 -4.96 5.67
C ASP A 28 4.20 -5.52 4.40
N LYS A 29 4.22 -4.74 3.31
CA LYS A 29 3.55 -5.10 2.04
C LYS A 29 4.01 -6.44 1.46
N TYR A 30 5.26 -6.82 1.69
CA TYR A 30 5.79 -8.09 1.20
C TYR A 30 5.26 -9.28 2.02
N ILE A 31 5.32 -9.17 3.34
CA ILE A 31 4.79 -10.21 4.24
C ILE A 31 3.28 -10.32 4.07
N MET A 32 2.57 -9.18 3.98
CA MET A 32 1.13 -9.18 3.73
C MET A 32 0.77 -9.94 2.44
N LYS A 33 1.49 -9.71 1.33
CA LYS A 33 1.27 -10.45 0.08
C LYS A 33 1.53 -11.95 0.24
N ALA A 34 2.58 -12.33 0.98
CA ALA A 34 2.88 -13.75 1.22
C ALA A 34 1.75 -14.44 2.01
N VAL A 35 1.23 -13.79 3.05
CA VAL A 35 0.10 -14.31 3.83
C VAL A 35 -1.18 -14.38 2.99
N LEU A 36 -1.50 -13.34 2.23
CA LEU A 36 -2.68 -13.33 1.36
C LEU A 36 -2.62 -14.44 0.30
N LYS A 37 -1.44 -14.67 -0.29
CA LYS A 37 -1.23 -15.74 -1.27
C LYS A 37 -1.43 -17.13 -0.65
N GLU A 38 -0.98 -17.35 0.58
CA GLU A 38 -1.18 -18.60 1.31
C GLU A 38 -2.67 -18.82 1.68
N CYS A 39 -3.44 -17.73 1.78
CA CYS A 39 -4.88 -17.78 1.99
C CYS A 39 -5.70 -17.79 0.68
N ASP A 40 -5.10 -18.11 -0.46
CA ASP A 40 -5.72 -18.13 -1.79
C ASP A 40 -6.35 -16.78 -2.21
N VAL A 41 -5.92 -15.66 -1.61
CA VAL A 41 -6.34 -14.32 -2.03
C VAL A 41 -5.44 -13.84 -3.17
N PRO A 42 -6.01 -13.47 -4.33
CA PRO A 42 -5.22 -13.01 -5.47
C PRO A 42 -4.38 -11.76 -5.14
N VAL A 43 -3.10 -11.81 -5.45
CA VAL A 43 -2.17 -10.69 -5.30
C VAL A 43 -1.31 -10.54 -6.55
N LEU A 44 -0.91 -9.31 -6.87
CA LEU A 44 0.04 -9.07 -7.96
C LEU A 44 1.41 -9.66 -7.59
N ASP A 45 2.08 -10.24 -8.58
CA ASP A 45 3.48 -10.63 -8.43
C ASP A 45 4.33 -9.41 -8.13
N ALA A 46 5.28 -9.60 -7.21
CA ALA A 46 6.11 -8.53 -6.72
C ALA A 46 7.54 -9.02 -6.49
N GLN A 47 8.50 -8.13 -6.69
CA GLN A 47 9.91 -8.36 -6.42
C GLN A 47 10.33 -7.52 -5.23
N LEU A 48 10.97 -8.16 -4.24
CA LEU A 48 11.52 -7.48 -3.05
C LEU A 48 13.00 -7.17 -3.28
N TYR A 49 13.38 -5.95 -2.94
CA TYR A 49 14.75 -5.46 -2.97
C TYR A 49 15.16 -4.85 -1.65
N THR A 50 16.43 -5.04 -1.29
CA THR A 50 17.06 -4.55 -0.06
C THR A 50 18.16 -3.54 -0.38
N LEU A 51 18.75 -2.92 0.64
CA LEU A 51 19.92 -2.05 0.46
C LEU A 51 21.10 -2.75 -0.21
N SER A 52 21.27 -4.06 -0.02
CA SER A 52 22.31 -4.81 -0.71
C SER A 52 22.06 -4.97 -2.21
N ASP A 53 20.80 -5.08 -2.61
CA ASP A 53 20.43 -5.07 -4.03
C ASP A 53 20.60 -3.66 -4.61
N TYR A 54 20.24 -2.63 -3.85
CA TYR A 54 20.41 -1.23 -4.27
C TYR A 54 21.89 -0.86 -4.49
N ALA A 55 22.80 -1.41 -3.72
CA ALA A 55 24.24 -1.24 -3.96
C ALA A 55 24.70 -1.78 -5.33
N GLN A 56 23.87 -2.60 -5.98
CA GLN A 56 24.06 -3.13 -7.34
C GLN A 56 22.92 -2.70 -8.25
N ILE A 57 22.66 -1.39 -8.30
CA ILE A 57 21.47 -0.80 -8.94
C ILE A 57 21.23 -1.31 -10.37
N GLU A 58 22.25 -1.41 -11.21
CA GLU A 58 22.10 -1.90 -12.58
C GLU A 58 21.54 -3.33 -12.64
N ALA A 59 22.05 -4.22 -11.76
CA ALA A 59 21.54 -5.58 -11.68
C ALA A 59 20.10 -5.64 -11.15
N LEU A 60 19.74 -4.73 -10.24
CA LEU A 60 18.36 -4.58 -9.76
C LEU A 60 17.43 -4.16 -10.91
N LEU A 61 17.82 -3.12 -11.66
CA LEU A 61 17.04 -2.62 -12.79
C LEU A 61 16.83 -3.72 -13.86
N ASP A 62 17.90 -4.45 -14.20
CA ASP A 62 17.83 -5.56 -15.15
C ASP A 62 16.87 -6.67 -14.68
N LYS A 63 16.85 -6.99 -13.39
CA LYS A 63 15.92 -7.98 -12.82
C LYS A 63 14.47 -7.51 -12.94
N VAL A 64 14.20 -6.23 -12.64
CA VAL A 64 12.86 -5.66 -12.79
C VAL A 64 12.40 -5.72 -14.23
N GLU A 65 13.22 -5.25 -15.17
CA GLU A 65 12.89 -5.24 -16.59
C GLU A 65 12.63 -6.63 -17.14
N LYS A 66 13.48 -7.60 -16.79
CA LYS A 66 13.36 -8.98 -17.24
C LYS A 66 12.15 -9.70 -16.64
N GLY A 67 11.84 -9.43 -15.36
CA GLY A 67 10.81 -10.17 -14.62
C GLY A 67 9.43 -9.54 -14.71
N LEU A 68 9.34 -8.21 -14.71
CA LEU A 68 8.06 -7.49 -14.68
C LEU A 68 7.80 -6.71 -15.99
N GLY A 69 8.83 -6.08 -16.57
CA GLY A 69 8.63 -5.11 -17.67
C GLY A 69 7.99 -3.81 -17.16
N TYR A 70 7.46 -2.99 -18.09
CA TYR A 70 6.86 -1.69 -17.76
C TYR A 70 5.37 -1.64 -18.13
N PRO A 71 4.56 -0.80 -17.49
CA PRO A 71 4.89 0.06 -16.35
C PRO A 71 4.95 -0.71 -15.03
N VAL A 72 5.82 -0.28 -14.12
CA VAL A 72 5.93 -0.81 -12.76
C VAL A 72 5.66 0.26 -11.71
N ILE A 73 5.27 -0.16 -10.51
CA ILE A 73 5.13 0.70 -9.35
C ILE A 73 6.14 0.30 -8.29
N VAL A 74 6.85 1.29 -7.77
CA VAL A 74 7.88 1.13 -6.73
C VAL A 74 7.30 1.61 -5.41
N LYS A 75 7.43 0.80 -4.36
CA LYS A 75 6.80 1.07 -3.05
C LYS A 75 7.78 0.78 -1.90
N PRO A 76 8.03 1.72 -0.98
CA PRO A 76 8.62 1.36 0.32
C PRO A 76 7.76 0.31 1.02
N VAL A 77 8.40 -0.73 1.55
CA VAL A 77 7.67 -1.89 2.11
C VAL A 77 6.84 -1.51 3.33
N ASN A 78 7.40 -0.71 4.25
CA ASN A 78 6.86 -0.45 5.58
C ASN A 78 6.23 0.94 5.76
N LEU A 79 5.88 1.65 4.68
CA LEU A 79 5.27 2.97 4.75
C LEU A 79 3.83 2.96 4.22
N GLY A 80 3.03 3.87 4.78
CA GLY A 80 1.66 4.15 4.35
C GLY A 80 1.54 5.47 3.59
N SER A 81 0.29 5.86 3.33
CA SER A 81 -0.08 7.18 2.78
C SER A 81 0.62 7.56 1.47
N SER A 82 1.00 6.59 0.67
CA SER A 82 1.70 6.76 -0.62
C SER A 82 3.07 7.46 -0.55
N VAL A 83 3.68 7.57 0.64
CA VAL A 83 5.02 8.13 0.79
C VAL A 83 6.05 7.26 0.06
N GLY A 84 6.83 7.87 -0.84
CA GLY A 84 7.86 7.20 -1.63
C GLY A 84 7.32 6.20 -2.66
N ILE A 85 6.02 6.24 -2.98
CA ILE A 85 5.42 5.42 -4.03
C ILE A 85 5.47 6.19 -5.35
N SER A 86 5.96 5.54 -6.40
CA SER A 86 5.98 6.10 -7.74
C SER A 86 5.82 5.05 -8.83
N VAL A 87 5.27 5.45 -9.97
CA VAL A 87 5.15 4.63 -11.17
C VAL A 87 6.29 4.95 -12.12
N ALA A 88 6.90 3.91 -12.69
CA ALA A 88 7.94 4.02 -13.68
C ALA A 88 7.51 3.35 -14.99
N LYS A 89 7.68 4.04 -16.10
CA LYS A 89 7.33 3.60 -17.46
C LYS A 89 8.54 3.23 -18.30
N ASN A 90 9.74 3.48 -17.80
CA ASN A 90 11.03 3.21 -18.44
C ASN A 90 12.14 3.14 -17.39
N ARG A 91 13.36 2.76 -17.83
CA ARG A 91 14.52 2.59 -16.95
C ARG A 91 14.92 3.85 -16.20
N VAL A 92 14.84 5.03 -16.82
CA VAL A 92 15.20 6.29 -16.19
C VAL A 92 14.26 6.61 -15.03
N GLU A 93 12.95 6.48 -15.27
CA GLU A 93 11.94 6.67 -14.24
C GLU A 93 12.06 5.62 -13.14
N LEU A 94 12.38 4.35 -13.49
CA LEU A 94 12.61 3.30 -12.50
C LEU A 94 13.81 3.60 -11.60
N THR A 95 14.92 4.07 -12.16
CA THR A 95 16.09 4.48 -11.38
C THR A 95 15.71 5.55 -10.36
N HIS A 96 15.05 6.64 -10.80
CA HIS A 96 14.60 7.69 -9.89
C HIS A 96 13.61 7.18 -8.83
N SER A 97 12.69 6.31 -9.20
CA SER A 97 11.70 5.73 -8.28
C SER A 97 12.36 4.86 -7.21
N VAL A 98 13.35 4.07 -7.58
CA VAL A 98 14.11 3.22 -6.65
C VAL A 98 14.98 4.08 -5.73
N ASP A 99 15.70 5.06 -6.28
CA ASP A 99 16.50 6.02 -5.50
C ASP A 99 15.66 6.76 -4.47
N ASP A 100 14.46 7.19 -4.86
CA ASP A 100 13.55 7.89 -3.95
C ASP A 100 12.99 6.98 -2.86
N ALA A 101 12.56 5.78 -3.22
CA ALA A 101 12.00 4.82 -2.27
C ALA A 101 13.02 4.39 -1.20
N PHE A 102 14.29 4.20 -1.55
CA PHE A 102 15.35 3.85 -0.60
C PHE A 102 15.76 5.00 0.33
N LYS A 103 15.34 6.24 0.09
CA LYS A 103 15.50 7.32 1.08
C LYS A 103 14.62 7.12 2.30
N TYR A 104 13.51 6.39 2.16
CA TYR A 104 12.49 6.23 3.20
C TYR A 104 12.48 4.84 3.83
N ALA A 105 13.04 3.83 3.17
CA ALA A 105 12.96 2.45 3.63
C ALA A 105 14.21 1.63 3.27
N THR A 106 14.47 0.59 4.04
CA THR A 106 15.57 -0.37 3.78
C THR A 106 15.15 -1.53 2.88
N LYS A 107 13.85 -1.64 2.62
CA LYS A 107 13.23 -2.63 1.73
C LYS A 107 12.25 -1.95 0.79
N VAL A 108 12.30 -2.30 -0.47
CA VAL A 108 11.47 -1.75 -1.53
C VAL A 108 10.81 -2.90 -2.30
N LEU A 109 9.53 -2.75 -2.58
CA LEU A 109 8.74 -3.66 -3.39
C LEU A 109 8.53 -3.04 -4.77
N VAL A 110 8.72 -3.84 -5.82
CA VAL A 110 8.39 -3.47 -7.20
C VAL A 110 7.38 -4.47 -7.74
N GLU A 111 6.31 -3.99 -8.32
CA GLU A 111 5.24 -4.79 -8.93
C GLU A 111 4.70 -4.13 -10.20
N HIS A 112 3.91 -4.85 -11.00
CA HIS A 112 3.23 -4.23 -12.14
C HIS A 112 2.36 -3.05 -11.68
N ALA A 113 2.42 -1.94 -12.41
CA ALA A 113 1.47 -0.86 -12.22
C ALA A 113 0.17 -1.19 -12.95
N ILE A 114 -0.94 -1.18 -12.21
CA ILE A 114 -2.26 -1.38 -12.81
C ILE A 114 -2.62 -0.15 -13.63
N THR A 115 -2.88 -0.34 -14.92
CA THR A 115 -3.48 0.67 -15.78
C THR A 115 -5.00 0.61 -15.65
N ASN A 116 -5.69 1.73 -15.70
CA ASN A 116 -7.15 1.83 -15.46
C ASN A 116 -7.53 1.36 -14.04
N LEU A 117 -6.80 1.82 -13.05
CA LEU A 117 -7.00 1.47 -11.66
C LEU A 117 -8.40 1.86 -11.17
N ARG A 118 -9.10 0.90 -10.57
CA ARG A 118 -10.25 1.12 -9.69
C ARG A 118 -9.87 0.68 -8.28
N GLU A 119 -9.97 1.56 -7.32
CA GLU A 119 -9.74 1.23 -5.91
C GLU A 119 -11.07 0.91 -5.25
N ILE A 120 -11.16 -0.24 -4.61
CA ILE A 120 -12.34 -0.66 -3.84
C ILE A 120 -11.90 -0.93 -2.42
N ASN A 121 -12.54 -0.26 -1.48
CA ASN A 121 -12.31 -0.45 -0.06
C ASN A 121 -13.46 -1.23 0.56
N CYS A 122 -13.13 -2.13 1.47
CA CYS A 122 -14.09 -2.82 2.32
C CYS A 122 -13.51 -2.89 3.74
N SER A 123 -14.27 -2.43 4.72
CA SER A 123 -13.87 -2.50 6.12
C SER A 123 -14.37 -3.80 6.74
N VAL A 124 -13.63 -4.33 7.73
CA VAL A 124 -14.03 -5.51 8.47
C VAL A 124 -14.05 -5.15 9.96
N LEU A 125 -15.13 -5.52 10.64
CA LEU A 125 -15.28 -5.43 12.09
C LEU A 125 -15.50 -6.82 12.65
N GLY A 126 -14.74 -7.19 13.68
CA GLY A 126 -14.88 -8.50 14.34
C GLY A 126 -13.54 -9.08 14.78
N ASP A 127 -13.55 -10.39 15.00
CA ASP A 127 -12.39 -11.18 15.41
C ASP A 127 -12.31 -12.49 14.58
N GLU A 128 -11.49 -13.43 15.02
CA GLU A 128 -11.29 -14.71 14.34
C GLU A 128 -12.52 -15.63 14.37
N ASN A 129 -13.52 -15.36 15.19
CA ASN A 129 -14.73 -16.19 15.33
C ASN A 129 -15.93 -15.58 14.63
N ASP A 130 -16.01 -14.25 14.62
CA ASP A 130 -17.13 -13.51 14.03
C ASP A 130 -16.64 -12.21 13.41
N ALA A 131 -16.79 -12.09 12.10
CA ALA A 131 -16.35 -10.92 11.34
C ALA A 131 -17.42 -10.47 10.34
N ILE A 132 -17.69 -9.17 10.33
CA ILE A 132 -18.68 -8.54 9.47
C ILE A 132 -17.96 -7.59 8.51
N ALA A 133 -18.17 -7.76 7.20
CA ALA A 133 -17.70 -6.84 6.18
C ALA A 133 -18.70 -5.69 5.97
N SER A 134 -18.19 -4.50 5.74
CA SER A 134 -19.01 -3.35 5.32
C SER A 134 -19.44 -3.47 3.85
N GLU A 135 -20.37 -2.60 3.42
CA GLU A 135 -20.51 -2.29 2.00
C GLU A 135 -19.16 -1.85 1.41
N CYS A 136 -18.95 -2.22 0.14
CA CYS A 136 -17.76 -1.76 -0.58
C CYS A 136 -17.90 -0.28 -0.98
N GLU A 137 -16.82 0.48 -0.81
CA GLU A 137 -16.73 1.86 -1.29
C GLU A 137 -15.75 1.99 -2.44
N GLU A 138 -16.06 2.82 -3.41
CA GLU A 138 -15.16 3.23 -4.49
C GLU A 138 -14.81 4.71 -4.31
N PRO A 139 -13.55 5.05 -3.92
CA PRO A 139 -13.08 6.42 -3.93
C PRO A 139 -13.00 6.94 -5.37
N LEU A 140 -13.65 8.08 -5.66
CA LEU A 140 -13.64 8.68 -6.99
C LEU A 140 -12.45 9.62 -7.11
N HIS A 141 -11.44 9.23 -7.91
CA HIS A 141 -10.22 9.99 -8.11
C HIS A 141 -10.20 10.68 -9.46
N THR A 142 -9.51 11.82 -9.52
CA THR A 142 -9.24 12.53 -10.77
C THR A 142 -7.89 12.16 -11.38
N LYS A 143 -7.08 11.36 -10.68
CA LYS A 143 -5.72 10.93 -11.09
C LYS A 143 -5.50 9.45 -10.82
N ASP A 144 -4.58 8.85 -11.53
CA ASP A 144 -4.28 7.40 -11.50
C ASP A 144 -3.86 6.86 -10.11
N ILE A 145 -3.26 7.66 -9.23
CA ILE A 145 -2.91 7.32 -7.85
C ILE A 145 -3.06 8.56 -6.98
N LEU A 146 -3.75 8.44 -5.84
CA LEU A 146 -3.77 9.49 -4.82
C LEU A 146 -2.38 9.64 -4.20
N SER A 147 -1.72 10.76 -4.50
CA SER A 147 -0.46 11.13 -3.83
C SER A 147 -0.69 11.52 -2.36
N TYR A 148 0.39 11.57 -1.58
CA TYR A 148 0.33 12.11 -0.21
C TYR A 148 -0.24 13.53 -0.19
N GLU A 149 0.14 14.35 -1.16
CA GLU A 149 -0.35 15.73 -1.30
C GLU A 149 -1.85 15.78 -1.59
N ASP A 150 -2.35 14.88 -2.43
CA ASP A 150 -3.78 14.79 -2.72
C ASP A 150 -4.58 14.33 -1.47
N LYS A 151 -3.99 13.44 -0.66
CA LYS A 151 -4.63 12.91 0.56
C LYS A 151 -4.67 13.91 1.72
N TYR A 152 -3.63 14.72 1.89
CA TYR A 152 -3.43 15.49 3.13
C TYR A 152 -3.15 16.98 2.93
N VAL A 153 -2.59 17.42 1.80
CA VAL A 153 -2.12 18.78 1.59
C VAL A 153 -3.08 19.62 0.75
N SER A 154 -3.66 19.07 -0.33
CA SER A 154 -4.55 19.81 -1.24
C SER A 154 -5.81 20.36 -0.55
N ASN A 155 -6.20 19.80 0.58
CA ASN A 155 -7.38 20.19 1.36
C ASN A 155 -7.08 21.17 2.51
N ALA A 156 -5.82 21.57 2.73
CA ALA A 156 -5.43 22.48 3.82
C ALA A 156 -5.85 23.94 3.63
N LYS A 157 -6.40 24.32 2.47
CA LYS A 157 -6.86 25.69 2.20
C LYS A 157 -8.29 26.01 2.63
N GLY A 158 -8.99 25.08 3.24
CA GLY A 158 -10.31 25.28 3.83
C GLY A 158 -10.31 24.86 5.30
N SER A 159 -10.74 25.72 6.20
CA SER A 159 -10.73 25.54 7.65
C SER A 159 -11.29 24.17 8.09
N GLY A 160 -10.45 23.36 8.71
CA GLY A 160 -10.80 22.10 9.33
C GLY A 160 -10.09 20.90 8.70
N SER A 161 -9.37 20.15 9.54
CA SER A 161 -8.73 18.87 9.18
C SER A 161 -9.80 17.89 8.67
N LYS A 162 -10.02 17.82 7.36
CA LYS A 162 -11.00 16.91 6.75
C LYS A 162 -10.38 15.66 6.12
N GLY A 163 -9.08 15.42 6.27
CA GLY A 163 -8.43 14.19 5.82
C GLY A 163 -9.06 13.55 4.57
N MET A 164 -9.14 12.25 4.50
CA MET A 164 -9.80 11.50 3.42
C MET A 164 -11.33 11.72 3.32
N ALA A 165 -11.96 12.42 4.26
CA ALA A 165 -13.41 12.68 4.26
C ALA A 165 -13.86 13.62 3.14
N SER A 166 -12.96 14.32 2.45
CA SER A 166 -13.27 15.23 1.34
C SER A 166 -13.25 14.57 -0.05
N VAL A 167 -12.82 13.32 -0.15
CA VAL A 167 -12.81 12.58 -1.42
C VAL A 167 -14.22 12.10 -1.73
N SER A 168 -14.72 12.41 -2.93
CA SER A 168 -16.00 11.86 -3.41
C SER A 168 -15.93 10.34 -3.45
N ARG A 169 -17.00 9.68 -2.98
CA ARG A 169 -17.09 8.22 -2.85
C ARG A 169 -18.39 7.72 -3.39
N LYS A 170 -18.37 6.51 -3.92
CA LYS A 170 -19.56 5.76 -4.30
C LYS A 170 -19.75 4.60 -3.32
N ILE A 171 -20.86 4.59 -2.60
CA ILE A 171 -21.22 3.55 -1.62
C ILE A 171 -22.69 3.19 -1.84
N PRO A 172 -23.01 1.93 -2.13
CA PRO A 172 -22.09 0.84 -2.47
C PRO A 172 -21.36 1.09 -3.78
N ALA A 173 -20.15 0.53 -3.92
CA ALA A 173 -19.43 0.51 -5.18
C ALA A 173 -20.21 -0.29 -6.23
N GLU A 174 -20.20 0.16 -7.49
CA GLU A 174 -20.79 -0.62 -8.59
C GLU A 174 -19.86 -1.75 -8.99
N LEU A 175 -20.11 -2.94 -8.46
CA LEU A 175 -19.40 -4.16 -8.79
C LEU A 175 -20.30 -5.07 -9.62
N SER A 176 -19.71 -5.79 -10.59
CA SER A 176 -20.44 -6.84 -11.29
C SER A 176 -20.74 -7.99 -10.31
N PRO A 177 -21.92 -8.59 -10.33
CA PRO A 177 -22.12 -9.86 -9.65
C PRO A 177 -21.20 -10.90 -10.29
N GLU A 178 -20.47 -11.66 -9.47
CA GLU A 178 -19.77 -12.87 -9.92
C GLU A 178 -20.73 -14.02 -10.18
#